data_26b4dcfcc128c5b9e351812252b40471
#
_entry.id   26b4dcfcc128c5b9e351812252b40471
#
_cell.length_a   1.000
_cell.length_b   1.000
_cell.length_c   1.000
_cell.angle_alpha   90.00
_cell.angle_beta   90.00
_cell.angle_gamma   90.00
#
_symmetry.space_group_name_H-M   'P 1'
#
loop_
_entity.id
_entity.type
_entity.pdbx_description
1 polymer ?
#
loop_
_entity_poly.entity_id
_entity_poly.type
_entity_poly.pdbx_seq_one_letter_code
_entity_poly.pdbx_strand_id
1 'polypeptide(L)'
;MRKVFQFFFTVYGFLIFLFLMVILLPCFIYAFLQKPVKGGNMIYKISRWLANVFFFMTVIRHQNIYEELHDKTKEYIFVSNHISYLDIPMMMKVIRGQNVRILGKVEMNKIPIFGAIYKRGTVSVDRTNAKERSKSINELICFIHKKISVFICPEG
;
A
#
# COMPACT_ATOMS: atom_id res chain seq x y z
N MET A 1 -15.61 -6.49 -28.71
CA MET A 1 -15.25 -7.63 -27.84
C MET A 1 -14.23 -7.27 -26.75
N ARG A 2 -13.06 -6.69 -27.05
CA ARG A 2 -12.01 -6.37 -26.05
C ARG A 2 -12.47 -5.42 -24.92
N LYS A 3 -13.22 -4.35 -25.25
CA LYS A 3 -13.74 -3.39 -24.23
C LYS A 3 -14.78 -4.03 -23.29
N VAL A 4 -15.62 -4.92 -23.81
CA VAL A 4 -16.62 -5.64 -23.00
C VAL A 4 -15.94 -6.60 -22.03
N PHE A 5 -14.95 -7.35 -22.49
CA PHE A 5 -14.15 -8.22 -21.62
C PHE A 5 -13.42 -7.43 -20.53
N GLN A 6 -12.80 -6.30 -20.90
CA GLN A 6 -12.11 -5.43 -19.93
C GLN A 6 -13.08 -4.91 -18.86
N PHE A 7 -14.31 -4.54 -19.24
CA PHE A 7 -15.33 -4.10 -18.29
C PHE A 7 -15.68 -5.20 -17.28
N PHE A 8 -16.02 -6.40 -17.76
CA PHE A 8 -16.37 -7.52 -16.88
C PHE A 8 -15.19 -7.95 -15.99
N PHE A 9 -13.98 -7.94 -16.52
CA PHE A 9 -12.79 -8.25 -15.73
C PHE A 9 -12.54 -7.19 -14.64
N THR A 10 -12.77 -5.92 -14.93
CA THR A 10 -12.65 -4.84 -13.93
C THR A 10 -13.68 -4.99 -12.82
N VAL A 11 -14.94 -5.26 -13.19
CA VAL A 11 -16.02 -5.51 -12.22
C VAL A 11 -15.69 -6.72 -11.34
N TYR A 12 -15.25 -7.82 -11.95
CA TYR A 12 -14.81 -9.03 -11.25
C TYR A 12 -13.68 -8.74 -10.24
N GLY A 13 -12.63 -8.05 -10.68
CA GLY A 13 -11.52 -7.67 -9.80
C GLY A 13 -11.98 -6.77 -8.65
N PHE A 14 -12.87 -5.83 -8.92
CA PHE A 14 -13.42 -4.95 -7.89
C PHE A 14 -14.26 -5.73 -6.85
N LEU A 15 -15.09 -6.67 -7.29
CA LEU A 15 -15.88 -7.53 -6.39
C LEU A 15 -14.97 -8.42 -5.52
N ILE A 16 -13.91 -9.01 -6.09
CA ILE A 16 -12.91 -9.74 -5.31
C ILE A 16 -12.25 -8.85 -4.27
N PHE A 17 -11.86 -7.63 -4.65
CA PHE A 17 -11.24 -6.68 -3.71
C PHE A 17 -12.19 -6.37 -2.55
N LEU A 18 -13.46 -6.06 -2.81
CA LEU A 18 -14.47 -5.81 -1.77
C LEU A 18 -14.67 -7.03 -0.87
N PHE A 19 -14.78 -8.21 -1.46
CA PHE A 19 -14.94 -9.47 -0.72
C PHE A 19 -13.77 -9.72 0.25
N LEU A 20 -12.53 -9.55 -0.24
CA LEU A 20 -11.33 -9.69 0.59
C LEU A 20 -11.26 -8.62 1.68
N MET A 21 -11.67 -7.38 1.39
CA MET A 21 -11.74 -6.31 2.38
C MET A 21 -12.71 -6.65 3.51
N VAL A 22 -13.88 -7.22 3.19
CA VAL A 22 -14.88 -7.64 4.20
C VAL A 22 -14.32 -8.78 5.06
N ILE A 23 -13.73 -9.81 4.45
CA ILE A 23 -13.15 -10.95 5.18
C ILE A 23 -12.02 -10.49 6.11
N LEU A 24 -11.17 -9.57 5.66
CA LEU A 24 -10.03 -9.09 6.44
C LEU A 24 -10.39 -7.96 7.41
N LEU A 25 -11.62 -7.48 7.40
CA LEU A 25 -12.07 -6.39 8.26
C LEU A 25 -11.78 -6.62 9.74
N PRO A 26 -12.02 -7.82 10.35
CA PRO A 26 -11.66 -8.08 11.73
C PRO A 26 -10.15 -7.93 12.01
N CYS A 27 -9.30 -8.37 11.06
CA CYS A 27 -7.85 -8.24 11.16
C CYS A 27 -7.42 -6.77 11.11
N PHE A 28 -8.04 -5.96 10.24
CA PHE A 28 -7.79 -4.52 10.17
C PHE A 28 -8.27 -3.81 11.44
N ILE A 29 -9.43 -4.15 11.98
CA ILE A 29 -9.93 -3.62 13.25
C ILE A 29 -8.94 -3.93 14.38
N TYR A 30 -8.48 -5.16 14.49
CA TYR A 30 -7.48 -5.56 15.48
C TYR A 30 -6.18 -4.76 15.33
N ALA A 31 -5.69 -4.58 14.10
CA ALA A 31 -4.51 -3.76 13.82
C ALA A 31 -4.72 -2.29 14.20
N PHE A 32 -5.93 -1.77 13.97
CA PHE A 32 -6.28 -0.38 14.33
C PHE A 32 -6.25 -0.12 15.82
N LEU A 33 -6.61 -1.09 16.64
CA LEU A 33 -6.58 -1.01 18.11
C LEU A 33 -5.15 -1.05 18.69
N GLN A 34 -4.15 -1.47 17.91
CA GLN A 34 -2.75 -1.48 18.35
C GLN A 34 -2.15 -0.07 18.37
N LYS A 35 -1.01 0.11 19.06
CA LYS A 35 -0.21 1.35 19.03
C LYS A 35 0.09 1.78 17.58
N PRO A 36 0.19 3.10 17.28
CA PRO A 36 0.30 3.61 15.90
C PRO A 36 1.31 2.89 15.01
N VAL A 37 2.54 2.74 15.47
CA VAL A 37 3.62 2.10 14.70
C VAL A 37 3.32 0.61 14.48
N LYS A 38 2.97 -0.12 15.56
CA LYS A 38 2.66 -1.55 15.49
C LYS A 38 1.44 -1.82 14.60
N GLY A 39 0.37 -1.05 14.80
CA GLY A 39 -0.86 -1.17 13.99
C GLY A 39 -0.61 -0.92 12.51
N GLY A 40 0.14 0.14 12.17
CA GLY A 40 0.49 0.40 10.78
C GLY A 40 1.37 -0.69 10.15
N ASN A 41 2.30 -1.29 10.91
CA ASN A 41 3.08 -2.44 10.43
C ASN A 41 2.19 -3.67 10.19
N MET A 42 1.20 -3.89 11.06
CA MET A 42 0.21 -4.97 10.87
C MET A 42 -0.64 -4.72 9.64
N ILE A 43 -1.14 -3.51 9.45
CA ILE A 43 -1.92 -3.12 8.25
C ILE A 43 -1.11 -3.38 6.98
N TYR A 44 0.17 -2.99 6.94
CA TYR A 44 1.03 -3.29 5.79
C TYR A 44 1.14 -4.79 5.51
N LYS A 45 1.32 -5.61 6.55
CA LYS A 45 1.39 -7.09 6.42
C LYS A 45 0.09 -7.69 5.92
N ILE A 46 -1.06 -7.24 6.47
CA ILE A 46 -2.39 -7.68 6.05
C ILE A 46 -2.64 -7.28 4.58
N SER A 47 -2.33 -6.03 4.22
CA SER A 47 -2.48 -5.54 2.85
C SER A 47 -1.60 -6.29 1.84
N ARG A 48 -0.38 -6.66 2.23
CA ARG A 48 0.50 -7.51 1.43
C ARG A 48 -0.09 -8.91 1.23
N TRP A 49 -0.67 -9.50 2.26
CA TRP A 49 -1.36 -10.80 2.16
C TRP A 49 -2.58 -10.66 1.24
N LEU A 50 -3.40 -9.63 1.43
CA LEU A 50 -4.53 -9.29 0.56
C LEU A 50 -4.08 -9.19 -0.91
N ALA A 51 -2.98 -8.47 -1.18
CA ALA A 51 -2.44 -8.37 -2.54
C ALA A 51 -2.08 -9.75 -3.13
N ASN A 52 -1.46 -10.64 -2.34
CA ASN A 52 -1.14 -11.99 -2.80
C ASN A 52 -2.39 -12.79 -3.20
N VAL A 53 -3.41 -12.79 -2.34
CA VAL A 53 -4.67 -13.51 -2.58
C VAL A 53 -5.43 -12.87 -3.75
N PHE A 54 -5.46 -11.54 -3.83
CA PHE A 54 -6.08 -10.80 -4.92
C PHE A 54 -5.48 -11.19 -6.29
N PHE A 55 -4.16 -11.16 -6.43
CA PHE A 55 -3.49 -11.55 -7.67
C PHE A 55 -3.72 -13.03 -8.01
N PHE A 56 -3.76 -13.90 -7.01
CA PHE A 56 -4.09 -15.30 -7.21
C PHE A 56 -5.51 -15.48 -7.74
N MET A 57 -6.50 -14.86 -7.09
CA MET A 57 -7.91 -14.97 -7.48
C MET A 57 -8.22 -14.33 -8.84
N THR A 58 -7.57 -13.23 -9.17
CA THR A 58 -7.74 -12.56 -10.48
C THR A 58 -6.91 -13.20 -11.59
N VAL A 59 -6.14 -14.25 -11.27
CA VAL A 59 -5.26 -14.95 -12.22
C VAL A 59 -4.24 -14.00 -12.90
N ILE A 60 -3.94 -12.85 -12.27
CA ILE A 60 -2.92 -11.94 -12.74
C ILE A 60 -1.54 -12.52 -12.39
N ARG A 61 -0.86 -13.04 -13.40
CA ARG A 61 0.52 -13.54 -13.25
C ARG A 61 1.50 -12.37 -13.37
N HIS A 62 2.45 -12.31 -12.46
CA HIS A 62 3.56 -11.36 -12.52
C HIS A 62 4.84 -12.06 -12.11
N GLN A 63 5.95 -11.59 -12.65
CA GLN A 63 7.29 -12.07 -12.34
C GLN A 63 8.09 -10.91 -11.77
N ASN A 64 8.72 -11.12 -10.63
CA ASN A 64 9.64 -10.15 -10.06
C ASN A 64 11.05 -10.51 -10.51
N ILE A 65 11.71 -9.58 -11.19
CA ILE A 65 13.10 -9.70 -11.61
C ILE A 65 13.90 -8.76 -10.70
N TYR A 66 14.90 -9.29 -10.03
CA TYR A 66 15.78 -8.53 -9.15
C TYR A 66 17.19 -8.54 -9.74
N GLU A 67 17.76 -7.38 -9.97
CA GLU A 67 19.18 -7.26 -10.26
C GLU A 67 20.00 -7.59 -9.02
N GLU A 68 19.61 -6.99 -7.87
CA GLU A 68 20.16 -7.31 -6.56
C GLU A 68 19.05 -7.38 -5.51
N LEU A 69 19.22 -8.25 -4.51
CA LEU A 69 18.31 -8.30 -3.38
C LEU A 69 18.73 -7.25 -2.35
N HIS A 70 17.79 -6.42 -1.93
CA HIS A 70 18.04 -5.46 -0.86
C HIS A 70 18.32 -6.16 0.47
N ASP A 71 19.22 -5.58 1.26
CA ASP A 71 19.55 -6.03 2.61
C ASP A 71 18.36 -5.75 3.55
N LYS A 72 17.77 -6.82 4.09
CA LYS A 72 16.58 -6.72 4.97
C LYS A 72 16.87 -6.10 6.33
N THR A 73 18.14 -5.88 6.67
CA THR A 73 18.56 -5.28 7.94
C THR A 73 18.66 -3.77 7.87
N LYS A 74 18.62 -3.19 6.66
CA LYS A 74 18.74 -1.75 6.41
C LYS A 74 17.38 -1.15 6.03
N GLU A 75 17.19 0.12 6.32
CA GLU A 75 16.06 0.89 5.89
C GLU A 75 16.34 1.52 4.52
N TYR A 76 15.29 1.54 3.66
CA TYR A 76 15.38 2.07 2.30
C TYR A 76 14.27 3.09 2.03
N ILE A 77 14.56 3.98 1.13
CA ILE A 77 13.57 4.78 0.41
C ILE A 77 13.38 4.11 -0.95
N PHE A 78 12.29 3.34 -1.09
CA PHE A 78 11.93 2.74 -2.36
C PHE A 78 11.21 3.77 -3.22
N VAL A 79 11.58 3.85 -4.48
CA VAL A 79 11.01 4.78 -5.45
C VAL A 79 10.55 3.99 -6.66
N SER A 80 9.37 4.27 -7.17
CA SER A 80 8.91 3.72 -8.45
C SER A 80 7.99 4.68 -9.18
N ASN A 81 7.82 4.46 -10.49
CA ASN A 81 6.77 5.08 -11.28
C ASN A 81 5.41 4.55 -10.83
N HIS A 82 4.35 5.34 -11.03
CA HIS A 82 2.99 4.98 -10.64
C HIS A 82 1.99 5.33 -11.74
N ILE A 83 1.64 4.33 -12.53
CA ILE A 83 0.72 4.47 -13.66
C ILE A 83 -0.58 3.68 -13.47
N SER A 84 -0.65 2.79 -12.46
CA SER A 84 -1.79 1.92 -12.22
C SER A 84 -2.08 1.76 -10.72
N TYR A 85 -3.35 1.62 -10.37
CA TYR A 85 -3.74 1.25 -9.00
C TYR A 85 -3.16 -0.09 -8.52
N LEU A 86 -2.76 -0.95 -9.44
CA LEU A 86 -2.15 -2.25 -9.12
C LEU A 86 -0.66 -2.15 -8.75
N ASP A 87 -0.01 -1.01 -9.00
CA ASP A 87 1.42 -0.84 -8.72
C ASP A 87 1.70 -0.95 -7.22
N ILE A 88 0.84 -0.36 -6.37
CA ILE A 88 1.01 -0.41 -4.92
C ILE A 88 0.95 -1.85 -4.38
N PRO A 89 -0.09 -2.67 -4.66
CA PRO A 89 -0.07 -4.08 -4.26
C PRO A 89 1.06 -4.89 -4.89
N MET A 90 1.51 -4.57 -6.11
CA MET A 90 2.69 -5.21 -6.72
C MET A 90 3.96 -4.87 -5.93
N MET A 91 4.19 -3.62 -5.61
CA MET A 91 5.34 -3.17 -4.83
C MET A 91 5.36 -3.79 -3.42
N MET A 92 4.21 -3.95 -2.78
CA MET A 92 4.12 -4.66 -1.49
C MET A 92 4.59 -6.12 -1.60
N LYS A 93 4.49 -6.75 -2.76
CA LYS A 93 4.99 -8.12 -3.00
C LYS A 93 6.49 -8.13 -3.30
N VAL A 94 7.00 -7.10 -3.98
CA VAL A 94 8.43 -6.96 -4.31
C VAL A 94 9.26 -6.70 -3.07
N ILE A 95 8.84 -5.77 -2.22
CA ILE A 95 9.56 -5.42 -0.99
C ILE A 95 9.33 -6.51 0.07
N ARG A 96 10.33 -7.36 0.26
CA ARG A 96 10.25 -8.53 1.16
C ARG A 96 10.94 -8.26 2.50
N GLY A 97 10.30 -8.75 3.58
CA GLY A 97 10.94 -8.83 4.90
C GLY A 97 11.04 -7.51 5.66
N GLN A 98 10.47 -6.43 5.14
CA GLN A 98 10.51 -5.12 5.78
C GLN A 98 9.11 -4.58 6.09
N ASN A 99 9.03 -3.70 7.07
CA ASN A 99 7.88 -2.85 7.28
C ASN A 99 8.05 -1.58 6.44
N VAL A 100 6.99 -1.15 5.78
CA VAL A 100 7.05 0.01 4.88
C VAL A 100 5.92 0.98 5.20
N ARG A 101 6.19 2.28 5.07
CA ARG A 101 5.18 3.34 5.00
C ARG A 101 5.15 3.88 3.59
N ILE A 102 3.96 3.96 3.03
CA ILE A 102 3.74 4.44 1.67
C ILE A 102 3.33 5.91 1.75
N LEU A 103 3.94 6.75 0.93
CA LEU A 103 3.45 8.12 0.73
C LEU A 103 2.24 8.07 -0.20
N GLY A 104 1.09 8.50 0.29
CA GLY A 104 -0.15 8.40 -0.45
C GLY A 104 -0.96 9.70 -0.50
N LYS A 105 -1.93 9.77 -1.40
CA LYS A 105 -2.79 10.95 -1.59
C LYS A 105 -3.77 11.11 -0.43
N VAL A 106 -3.93 12.35 0.07
CA VAL A 106 -4.83 12.66 1.18
C VAL A 106 -6.30 12.37 0.85
N GLU A 107 -6.70 12.44 -0.42
CA GLU A 107 -8.07 12.19 -0.88
C GLU A 107 -8.53 10.76 -0.57
N MET A 108 -7.62 9.81 -0.55
CA MET A 108 -7.91 8.40 -0.22
C MET A 108 -8.42 8.22 1.21
N ASN A 109 -8.10 9.16 2.10
CA ASN A 109 -8.59 9.16 3.48
C ASN A 109 -10.11 9.35 3.59
N LYS A 110 -10.75 9.87 2.54
CA LYS A 110 -12.19 10.17 2.51
C LYS A 110 -13.05 8.94 2.19
N ILE A 111 -12.45 7.85 1.72
CA ILE A 111 -13.18 6.63 1.37
C ILE A 111 -13.64 5.93 2.66
N PRO A 112 -14.94 5.65 2.85
CA PRO A 112 -15.45 4.99 4.05
C PRO A 112 -14.73 3.65 4.31
N ILE A 113 -14.43 3.35 5.57
CA ILE A 113 -13.73 2.14 6.03
C ILE A 113 -12.29 2.07 5.50
N PHE A 114 -12.11 2.06 4.18
CA PHE A 114 -10.78 2.02 3.54
C PHE A 114 -9.90 3.18 3.97
N GLY A 115 -10.45 4.41 4.03
CA GLY A 115 -9.70 5.60 4.41
C GLY A 115 -9.11 5.53 5.81
N ALA A 116 -9.83 4.94 6.77
CA ALA A 116 -9.32 4.74 8.13
C ALA A 116 -8.12 3.77 8.15
N ILE A 117 -8.22 2.65 7.42
CA ILE A 117 -7.15 1.67 7.25
C ILE A 117 -5.95 2.31 6.54
N TYR A 118 -6.23 3.02 5.44
CA TYR A 118 -5.24 3.70 4.63
C TYR A 118 -4.44 4.72 5.45
N LYS A 119 -5.11 5.63 6.16
CA LYS A 119 -4.49 6.64 7.03
C LYS A 119 -3.57 6.03 8.10
N ARG A 120 -3.85 4.83 8.55
CA ARG A 120 -3.05 4.14 9.56
C ARG A 120 -1.79 3.47 8.96
N GLY A 121 -1.88 3.02 7.71
CA GLY A 121 -0.81 2.31 7.00
C GLY A 121 0.09 3.20 6.14
N THR A 122 -0.34 4.44 5.84
CA THR A 122 0.36 5.37 4.93
C THR A 122 0.66 6.70 5.60
N VAL A 123 1.55 7.47 5.00
CA VAL A 123 1.72 8.91 5.26
C VAL A 123 0.96 9.65 4.17
N SER A 124 -0.08 10.38 4.54
CA SER A 124 -0.92 11.10 3.58
C SER A 124 -0.34 12.47 3.27
N VAL A 125 -0.32 12.84 1.99
CA VAL A 125 0.18 14.14 1.53
C VAL A 125 -0.89 14.88 0.72
N ASP A 126 -1.10 16.13 1.06
CA ASP A 126 -1.75 17.11 0.19
C ASP A 126 -0.67 17.75 -0.68
N ARG A 127 -0.71 17.44 -1.98
CA ARG A 127 0.30 17.90 -2.94
C ARG A 127 0.13 19.35 -3.32
N THR A 128 -1.05 19.94 -3.11
CA THR A 128 -1.34 21.33 -3.42
C THR A 128 -0.79 22.29 -2.36
N ASN A 129 -0.57 21.79 -1.13
CA ASN A 129 -0.11 22.58 0.00
C ASN A 129 1.37 22.32 0.32
N ALA A 130 2.22 23.35 0.15
CA ALA A 130 3.67 23.23 0.41
C ALA A 130 3.99 22.89 1.88
N LYS A 131 3.23 23.42 2.84
CA LYS A 131 3.40 23.14 4.27
C LYS A 131 3.07 21.68 4.61
N GLU A 132 1.98 21.15 4.05
CA GLU A 132 1.60 19.74 4.25
C GLU A 132 2.59 18.77 3.57
N ARG A 133 3.17 19.15 2.41
CA ARG A 133 4.26 18.38 1.80
C ARG A 133 5.48 18.29 2.71
N SER A 134 5.93 19.42 3.27
CA SER A 134 7.06 19.44 4.21
C SER A 134 6.79 18.60 5.45
N LYS A 135 5.58 18.67 6.01
CA LYS A 135 5.16 17.87 7.16
C LYS A 135 5.19 16.38 6.85
N SER A 136 4.68 15.97 5.67
CA SER A 136 4.69 14.56 5.25
C SER A 136 6.10 14.02 5.08
N ILE A 137 7.04 14.82 4.55
CA ILE A 137 8.46 14.45 4.45
C ILE A 137 9.07 14.24 5.84
N ASN A 138 8.83 15.15 6.79
CA ASN A 138 9.32 15.00 8.15
C ASN A 138 8.74 13.75 8.85
N GLU A 139 7.48 13.43 8.58
CA GLU A 139 6.86 12.20 9.09
C GLU A 139 7.52 10.94 8.50
N LEU A 140 7.84 10.92 7.19
CA LEU A 140 8.57 9.83 6.54
C LEU A 140 9.96 9.65 7.16
N ILE A 141 10.70 10.73 7.38
CA ILE A 141 12.01 10.70 8.05
C ILE A 141 11.88 10.09 9.45
N CYS A 142 10.83 10.48 10.20
CA CYS A 142 10.57 9.91 11.52
C CYS A 142 10.33 8.38 11.45
N PHE A 143 9.70 7.86 10.39
CA PHE A 143 9.53 6.41 10.22
C PHE A 143 10.85 5.71 9.91
N ILE A 144 11.73 6.30 9.12
CA ILE A 144 13.08 5.75 8.85
C ILE A 144 13.87 5.63 10.17
N HIS A 145 13.83 6.64 11.03
CA HIS A 145 14.45 6.57 12.36
C HIS A 145 13.83 5.48 13.27
N LYS A 146 12.60 5.07 13.00
CA LYS A 146 11.90 3.95 13.69
C LYS A 146 12.13 2.59 13.01
N LYS A 147 13.13 2.47 12.16
CA LYS A 147 13.45 1.22 11.45
C LYS A 147 12.33 0.74 10.53
N ILE A 148 11.69 1.68 9.83
CA ILE A 148 10.63 1.44 8.86
C ILE A 148 11.02 2.07 7.55
N SER A 149 11.12 1.28 6.51
CA SER A 149 11.38 1.74 5.15
C SER A 149 10.21 2.57 4.60
N VAL A 150 10.49 3.36 3.60
CA VAL A 150 9.51 4.27 2.97
C VAL A 150 9.38 3.92 1.51
N PHE A 151 8.17 4.06 0.97
CA PHE A 151 7.88 3.90 -0.44
C PHE A 151 7.20 5.16 -0.98
N ILE A 152 7.74 5.72 -2.05
CA ILE A 152 7.25 6.94 -2.69
C ILE A 152 7.09 6.75 -4.20
N CYS A 153 6.06 7.40 -4.76
CA CYS A 153 5.83 7.51 -6.20
C CYS A 153 5.86 8.98 -6.57
N PRO A 154 6.99 9.51 -7.10
CA PRO A 154 7.13 10.95 -7.37
C PRO A 154 6.18 11.47 -8.44
N GLU A 155 5.82 10.61 -9.40
CA GLU A 155 5.00 10.95 -10.59
C GLU A 155 3.50 10.65 -10.40
N GLY A 156 3.08 10.16 -9.27
CA GLY A 156 1.70 9.76 -9.00
C GLY A 156 0.80 10.86 -8.41
#